data_666ca088ffd84f8938fb66371c825f34
#
_entry.id   666ca088ffd84f8938fb66371c825f34
#
_cell.length_a   1.000
_cell.length_b   1.000
_cell.length_c   1.000
_cell.angle_alpha   90.00
_cell.angle_beta   90.00
_cell.angle_gamma   90.00
#
_symmetry.space_group_name_H-M   'P 1'
#
loop_
_entity.id
_entity.type
_entity.pdbx_description
1 polymer ?
#
loop_
_entity_poly.entity_id
_entity_poly.type
_entity_poly.pdbx_seq_one_letter_code
_entity_poly.pdbx_strand_id
1 'polypeptide(L)'
;MPRFMGFVKMEEGSGPPPQALMDAMDAYIGAQAAKGTFLDGGGLYGTEDAVNFVVRKGETSRVDGPYAEAKEVVGGFAILQYDTREEAIANQQEFADLHAKHWPECSMVATLRQISEAPPEAADA
;
A
#
# COMPACT_ATOMS: atom_id res chain seq x y z
N MET A 1 8.98 -12.62 -13.74
CA MET A 1 9.44 -11.81 -12.58
C MET A 1 8.30 -11.72 -11.58
N PRO A 2 8.56 -12.01 -10.33
CA PRO A 2 7.50 -11.93 -9.33
C PRO A 2 7.06 -10.48 -9.11
N ARG A 3 5.77 -10.33 -8.82
CA ARG A 3 5.19 -9.04 -8.48
C ARG A 3 4.84 -9.00 -7.00
N PHE A 4 4.87 -7.81 -6.46
CA PHE A 4 4.65 -7.56 -5.04
C PHE A 4 3.68 -6.40 -4.87
N MET A 5 2.95 -6.39 -3.78
CA MET A 5 2.17 -5.24 -3.38
C MET A 5 2.81 -4.65 -2.14
N GLY A 6 3.15 -3.37 -2.22
CA GLY A 6 3.52 -2.57 -1.06
C GLY A 6 2.33 -1.73 -0.65
N PHE A 7 2.05 -1.63 0.63
CA PHE A 7 0.99 -0.75 1.09
C PHE A 7 1.32 -0.16 2.45
N VAL A 8 0.71 0.98 2.72
CA VAL A 8 0.94 1.76 3.93
C VAL A 8 -0.31 1.72 4.77
N LYS A 9 -0.15 1.38 6.06
CA LYS A 9 -1.22 1.47 7.05
C LYS A 9 -0.89 2.58 8.02
N MET A 10 -1.84 3.43 8.31
CA MET A 10 -1.68 4.54 9.24
C MET A 10 -3.01 4.90 9.88
N GLU A 11 -2.97 5.66 10.97
CA GLU A 11 -4.19 6.18 11.56
C GLU A 11 -4.84 7.18 10.62
N GLU A 12 -6.15 7.06 10.47
CA GLU A 12 -6.93 8.03 9.71
C GLU A 12 -6.90 9.37 10.47
N GLY A 13 -6.78 10.46 9.72
CA GLY A 13 -6.71 11.78 10.34
C GLY A 13 -5.31 12.20 10.76
N SER A 14 -4.27 11.51 10.29
CA SER A 14 -2.88 11.89 10.56
C SER A 14 -2.48 13.22 9.93
N GLY A 15 -3.37 13.80 9.15
CA GLY A 15 -3.13 15.04 8.43
C GLY A 15 -2.44 14.80 7.10
N PRO A 16 -2.26 15.86 6.31
CA PRO A 16 -1.57 15.75 5.02
C PRO A 16 -0.09 15.51 5.24
N PRO A 17 0.56 14.73 4.36
CA PRO A 17 2.00 14.53 4.45
C PRO A 17 2.74 15.84 4.19
N PRO A 18 3.90 16.05 4.82
CA PRO A 18 4.72 17.24 4.55
C PRO A 18 5.15 17.31 3.10
N GLN A 19 5.33 18.52 2.59
CA GLN A 19 5.76 18.73 1.21
C GLN A 19 7.12 18.05 0.93
N ALA A 20 8.02 18.06 1.90
CA ALA A 20 9.32 17.40 1.75
C ALA A 20 9.17 15.91 1.47
N LEU A 21 8.20 15.25 2.11
CA LEU A 21 7.92 13.84 1.85
C LEU A 21 7.32 13.65 0.45
N MET A 22 6.40 14.51 0.05
CA MET A 22 5.79 14.44 -1.28
C MET A 22 6.85 14.56 -2.37
N ASP A 23 7.77 15.52 -2.22
CA ASP A 23 8.85 15.71 -3.18
C ASP A 23 9.78 14.50 -3.24
N ALA A 24 10.15 13.96 -2.07
CA ALA A 24 11.01 12.78 -1.98
C ALA A 24 10.34 11.55 -2.60
N MET A 25 9.03 11.39 -2.37
CA MET A 25 8.25 10.30 -2.93
C MET A 25 8.13 10.39 -4.44
N ASP A 26 7.89 11.59 -4.96
CA ASP A 26 7.80 11.79 -6.40
C ASP A 26 9.11 11.42 -7.09
N ALA A 27 10.24 11.84 -6.53
CA ALA A 27 11.55 11.49 -7.07
C ALA A 27 11.82 9.98 -6.99
N TYR A 28 11.48 9.37 -5.87
CA TYR A 28 11.66 7.93 -5.64
C TYR A 28 10.82 7.10 -6.61
N ILE A 29 9.52 7.41 -6.71
CA ILE A 29 8.59 6.69 -7.58
C ILE A 29 9.01 6.88 -9.05
N GLY A 30 9.40 8.10 -9.43
CA GLY A 30 9.86 8.38 -10.78
C GLY A 30 11.08 7.54 -11.17
N ALA A 31 12.05 7.40 -10.26
CA ALA A 31 13.23 6.58 -10.49
C ALA A 31 12.88 5.09 -10.59
N GLN A 32 11.98 4.61 -9.75
CA GLN A 32 11.56 3.21 -9.78
C GLN A 32 10.75 2.90 -11.05
N ALA A 33 9.89 3.81 -11.47
CA ALA A 33 9.12 3.66 -12.70
C ALA A 33 10.03 3.60 -13.92
N ALA A 34 11.07 4.44 -13.96
CA ALA A 34 12.05 4.44 -15.05
C ALA A 34 12.81 3.12 -15.15
N LYS A 35 13.03 2.44 -14.03
CA LYS A 35 13.68 1.11 -14.00
C LYS A 35 12.71 -0.03 -14.32
N GLY A 36 11.41 0.25 -14.42
CA GLY A 36 10.39 -0.78 -14.64
C GLY A 36 10.02 -1.56 -13.40
N THR A 37 10.44 -1.13 -12.21
CA THR A 37 10.15 -1.82 -10.96
C THR A 37 8.88 -1.33 -10.29
N PHE A 38 8.45 -0.11 -10.56
CA PHE A 38 7.16 0.42 -10.12
C PHE A 38 6.18 0.33 -11.29
N LEU A 39 5.14 -0.47 -11.14
CA LEU A 39 4.16 -0.69 -12.22
C LEU A 39 2.94 0.20 -12.08
N ASP A 40 2.43 0.35 -10.87
CA ASP A 40 1.23 1.14 -10.60
C ASP A 40 1.15 1.42 -9.11
N GLY A 41 0.32 2.38 -8.73
CA GLY A 41 0.09 2.68 -7.33
C GLY A 41 -0.61 4.01 -7.15
N GLY A 42 -0.95 4.31 -5.92
CA GLY A 42 -1.59 5.57 -5.58
C GLY A 42 -1.97 5.65 -4.12
N GLY A 43 -2.39 6.84 -3.71
CA GLY A 43 -2.99 7.07 -2.41
C GLY A 43 -4.48 6.73 -2.46
N LEU A 44 -5.04 6.43 -1.31
CA LEU A 44 -6.46 6.18 -1.14
C LEU A 44 -7.08 7.32 -0.35
N TYR A 45 -8.31 7.65 -0.68
CA TYR A 45 -9.09 8.58 0.15
C TYR A 45 -9.38 7.94 1.50
N GLY A 46 -9.76 8.74 2.48
CA GLY A 46 -10.15 8.24 3.79
C GLY A 46 -11.37 7.33 3.72
N THR A 47 -11.67 6.66 4.83
CA THR A 47 -12.73 5.66 4.87
C THR A 47 -14.14 6.25 4.88
N GLU A 48 -14.26 7.56 4.87
CA GLU A 48 -15.56 8.26 4.87
C GLU A 48 -16.45 7.78 3.71
N ASP A 49 -15.86 7.61 2.54
CA ASP A 49 -16.57 7.15 1.33
C ASP A 49 -16.37 5.66 1.05
N ALA A 50 -15.77 4.94 1.98
CA ALA A 50 -15.52 3.52 1.81
C ALA A 50 -16.79 2.70 2.07
N VAL A 51 -16.86 1.54 1.42
CA VAL A 51 -17.99 0.62 1.58
C VAL A 51 -17.42 -0.78 1.82
N ASN A 52 -17.92 -1.42 2.87
CA ASN A 52 -17.60 -2.81 3.15
C ASN A 52 -18.78 -3.70 2.84
N PHE A 53 -18.51 -4.84 2.23
CA PHE A 53 -19.48 -5.92 2.11
C PHE A 53 -18.98 -7.06 2.97
N VAL A 54 -19.73 -7.36 4.03
CA VAL A 54 -19.35 -8.40 4.99
C VAL A 54 -20.05 -9.70 4.61
N VAL A 55 -19.26 -10.75 4.43
CA VAL A 55 -19.78 -12.08 4.08
C VAL A 55 -19.63 -12.99 5.29
N ARG A 56 -20.75 -13.48 5.79
CA ARG A 56 -20.77 -14.41 6.92
C ARG A 56 -21.84 -15.46 6.69
N LYS A 57 -21.44 -16.73 6.83
CA LYS A 57 -22.38 -17.86 6.73
C LYS A 57 -23.22 -17.82 5.45
N GLY A 58 -22.61 -17.44 4.33
CA GLY A 58 -23.29 -17.38 3.05
C GLY A 58 -24.16 -16.15 2.82
N GLU A 59 -24.15 -15.22 3.76
CA GLU A 59 -24.91 -13.97 3.64
C GLU A 59 -23.97 -12.78 3.50
N THR A 60 -24.41 -11.76 2.79
CA THR A 60 -23.67 -10.52 2.63
C THR A 60 -24.43 -9.36 3.24
N SER A 61 -23.68 -8.45 3.85
CA SER A 61 -24.24 -7.21 4.35
C SER A 61 -23.31 -6.06 3.98
N ARG A 62 -23.88 -4.89 3.76
CA ARG A 62 -23.13 -3.69 3.41
C ARG A 62 -22.94 -2.82 4.65
N VAL A 63 -21.72 -2.36 4.85
CA VAL A 63 -21.38 -1.42 5.93
C VAL A 63 -20.66 -0.24 5.32
N ASP A 64 -21.27 0.94 5.38
CA ASP A 64 -20.66 2.16 4.86
C ASP A 64 -19.67 2.73 5.88
N GLY A 65 -18.59 3.34 5.36
CA GLY A 65 -17.65 4.07 6.21
C GLY A 65 -18.27 5.30 6.84
N PRO A 66 -17.54 6.00 7.70
CA PRO A 66 -16.17 5.70 8.12
C PRO A 66 -16.08 4.49 9.07
N TYR A 67 -14.86 3.95 9.20
CA TYR A 67 -14.62 2.80 10.08
C TYR A 67 -14.25 3.28 11.47
N ALA A 68 -15.24 3.55 12.30
CA ALA A 68 -15.04 4.14 13.62
C ALA A 68 -14.13 3.33 14.54
N GLU A 69 -14.07 2.02 14.34
CA GLU A 69 -13.28 1.12 15.19
C GLU A 69 -11.90 0.80 14.62
N ALA A 70 -11.61 1.19 13.38
CA ALA A 70 -10.33 0.94 12.77
C ALA A 70 -9.29 1.92 13.31
N LYS A 71 -8.20 1.38 13.88
CA LYS A 71 -7.10 2.20 14.38
C LYS A 71 -6.14 2.56 13.24
N GLU A 72 -6.04 1.68 12.24
CA GLU A 72 -5.20 1.89 11.08
C GLU A 72 -5.97 1.54 9.82
N VAL A 73 -5.76 2.33 8.79
CA VAL A 73 -6.35 2.08 7.48
C VAL A 73 -5.26 2.08 6.43
N VAL A 74 -5.51 1.40 5.32
CA VAL A 74 -4.59 1.42 4.18
C VAL A 74 -4.71 2.79 3.53
N GLY A 75 -3.61 3.54 3.54
CA GLY A 75 -3.57 4.89 2.98
C GLY A 75 -3.02 4.97 1.56
N GLY A 76 -2.36 3.92 1.09
CA GLY A 76 -1.78 3.90 -0.24
C GLY A 76 -1.22 2.54 -0.58
N PHE A 77 -1.00 2.31 -1.87
CA PHE A 77 -0.50 1.02 -2.36
C PHE A 77 0.40 1.20 -3.57
N ALA A 78 1.21 0.19 -3.84
CA ALA A 78 2.03 0.12 -5.05
C ALA A 78 2.09 -1.32 -5.54
N ILE A 79 2.09 -1.49 -6.85
CA ILE A 79 2.35 -2.78 -7.50
C ILE A 79 3.78 -2.72 -8.04
N LEU A 80 4.61 -3.64 -7.58
CA LEU A 80 6.05 -3.63 -7.83
C LEU A 80 6.48 -4.93 -8.51
N GLN A 81 7.56 -4.86 -9.26
CA GLN A 81 8.13 -6.02 -9.94
C GLN A 81 9.63 -6.02 -9.76
N TYR A 82 10.16 -7.11 -9.18
CA TYR A 82 11.59 -7.29 -8.95
C TYR A 82 12.01 -8.70 -9.32
N ASP A 83 13.28 -8.85 -9.63
CA ASP A 83 13.84 -10.18 -9.94
C ASP A 83 13.80 -11.10 -8.73
N THR A 84 14.06 -10.54 -7.55
CA THR A 84 14.12 -11.31 -6.31
C THR A 84 13.29 -10.66 -5.21
N ARG A 85 12.89 -11.46 -4.24
CA ARG A 85 12.19 -10.99 -3.04
C ARG A 85 13.09 -10.05 -2.23
N GLU A 86 14.38 -10.33 -2.18
CA GLU A 86 15.35 -9.52 -1.43
C GLU A 86 15.44 -8.10 -1.99
N GLU A 87 15.38 -7.95 -3.29
CA GLU A 87 15.35 -6.63 -3.92
C GLU A 87 14.08 -5.86 -3.57
N ALA A 88 12.94 -6.56 -3.56
CA ALA A 88 11.67 -5.96 -3.17
C ALA A 88 11.71 -5.50 -1.71
N ILE A 89 12.29 -6.31 -0.82
CA ILE A 89 12.44 -5.95 0.60
C ILE A 89 13.33 -4.72 0.74
N ALA A 90 14.45 -4.68 0.03
CA ALA A 90 15.36 -3.53 0.08
C ALA A 90 14.66 -2.25 -0.39
N ASN A 91 13.85 -2.36 -1.43
CA ASN A 91 13.06 -1.23 -1.92
C ASN A 91 12.03 -0.76 -0.89
N GLN A 92 11.34 -1.69 -0.23
CA GLN A 92 10.35 -1.34 0.78
C GLN A 92 11.01 -0.70 2.01
N GLN A 93 12.22 -1.13 2.37
CA GLN A 93 13.00 -0.50 3.43
C GLN A 93 13.31 0.94 3.07
N GLU A 94 13.76 1.19 1.85
CA GLU A 94 14.07 2.54 1.38
C GLU A 94 12.83 3.45 1.42
N PHE A 95 11.69 2.92 0.99
CA PHE A 95 10.41 3.61 1.05
C PHE A 95 10.04 3.98 2.49
N ALA A 96 10.17 3.03 3.42
CA ALA A 96 9.89 3.27 4.84
C ALA A 96 10.84 4.32 5.42
N ASP A 97 12.12 4.26 5.05
CA ASP A 97 13.13 5.21 5.53
C ASP A 97 12.84 6.65 5.07
N LEU A 98 12.30 6.82 3.87
CA LEU A 98 11.88 8.14 3.40
C LEU A 98 10.80 8.73 4.30
N HIS A 99 9.85 7.92 4.73
CA HIS A 99 8.79 8.36 5.64
C HIS A 99 9.35 8.68 7.02
N ALA A 100 10.24 7.86 7.54
CA ALA A 100 10.87 8.11 8.83
C ALA A 100 11.65 9.42 8.83
N LYS A 101 12.31 9.72 7.72
CA LYS A 101 13.13 10.94 7.59
C LYS A 101 12.27 12.19 7.43
N HIS A 102 11.26 12.12 6.58
CA HIS A 102 10.51 13.33 6.16
C HIS A 102 9.19 13.52 6.90
N TRP A 103 8.72 12.53 7.62
CA TRP A 103 7.48 12.63 8.39
C TRP A 103 7.58 11.88 9.72
N PRO A 104 8.54 12.26 10.58
CA PRO A 104 8.82 11.52 11.81
C PRO A 104 7.66 11.53 12.81
N GLU A 105 6.74 12.50 12.72
CA GLU A 105 5.58 12.58 13.62
C GLU A 105 4.50 11.55 13.31
N CYS A 106 4.52 10.97 12.12
CA CYS A 106 3.50 10.00 11.72
C CYS A 106 3.97 8.58 11.98
N SER A 107 3.17 7.83 12.70
CA SER A 107 3.38 6.39 12.86
C SER A 107 2.69 5.65 11.73
N MET A 108 3.41 4.77 11.06
CA MET A 108 2.88 4.00 9.95
C MET A 108 3.55 2.64 9.85
N VAL A 109 2.91 1.74 9.15
CA VAL A 109 3.46 0.43 8.83
C VAL A 109 3.49 0.29 7.30
N ALA A 110 4.68 0.07 6.76
CA ALA A 110 4.85 -0.20 5.33
C ALA A 110 5.00 -1.71 5.14
N THR A 111 3.99 -2.31 4.55
CA THR A 111 3.93 -3.77 4.38
C THR A 111 4.27 -4.14 2.95
N LEU A 112 4.98 -5.25 2.77
CA LEU A 112 5.27 -5.83 1.47
C LEU A 112 4.72 -7.26 1.44
N ARG A 113 3.95 -7.58 0.40
CA ARG A 113 3.42 -8.92 0.20
C ARG A 113 3.61 -9.34 -1.25
N GLN A 114 4.04 -10.57 -1.46
CA GLN A 114 4.16 -11.10 -2.82
C GLN A 114 2.79 -11.45 -3.37
N ILE A 115 2.53 -11.06 -4.61
CA ILE A 115 1.28 -11.36 -5.29
C ILE A 115 1.34 -12.82 -5.76
N SER A 116 0.30 -13.59 -5.43
CA SER A 116 0.19 -14.95 -5.92
C SER A 116 -0.28 -14.91 -7.37
N GLU A 117 0.57 -15.36 -8.27
CA GLU A 117 0.25 -15.39 -9.70
C GLU A 117 0.10 -16.84 -10.14
N ALA A 118 -0.80 -17.53 -9.45
CA ALA A 118 -1.09 -18.90 -9.78
C ALA A 118 -1.56 -19.04 -11.24
N PRO A 119 -1.18 -20.12 -11.94
CA PRO A 119 -1.72 -20.38 -13.25
C PRO A 119 -3.23 -20.44 -13.22
N PRO A 120 -3.94 -20.10 -14.32
CA PRO A 120 -5.41 -20.14 -14.34
C PRO A 120 -6.00 -21.47 -13.86
N GLU A 121 -5.38 -22.60 -14.17
CA GLU A 121 -5.82 -23.92 -13.73
C GLU A 121 -5.78 -24.07 -12.21
N ALA A 122 -4.76 -23.53 -11.57
CA ALA A 122 -4.63 -23.55 -10.12
C ALA A 122 -5.62 -22.57 -9.48
N ALA A 123 -5.89 -21.43 -10.12
CA ALA A 123 -6.85 -20.45 -9.63
C ALA A 123 -8.29 -20.98 -9.67
N ASP A 124 -8.58 -21.85 -10.63
CA ASP A 124 -9.91 -22.47 -10.78
C ASP A 124 -10.13 -23.66 -9.85
N ALA A 125 -9.08 -24.13 -9.24
CA ALA A 125 -9.16 -25.24 -8.29
C ALA A 125 -9.62 -24.73 -6.93
#